data_6acb5e8df1f64fa54ab8946956f4abb8
#
_entry.id   6acb5e8df1f64fa54ab8946956f4abb8
#
_cell.length_a   1.000
_cell.length_b   1.000
_cell.length_c   1.000
_cell.angle_alpha   90.00
_cell.angle_beta   90.00
_cell.angle_gamma   90.00
#
_symmetry.space_group_name_H-M   'P 1'
#
loop_
_entity.id
_entity.type
_entity.pdbx_description
1 polymer ?
#
loop_
_entity_poly.entity_id
_entity_poly.type
_entity_poly.pdbx_seq_one_letter_code
_entity_poly.pdbx_strand_id
1 'polypeptide(L)'
;RVESLAKNLGVTKGSFYWHFKDREQFLDELLNFWAEQSTQTVIANPNYPTDSKARVRAVADDIVRLDLGKMDPHIRSWTQYDKRRARVVAKIDKVRFEFLRDLFLAAGFSIIGSDLRAQSLYRYVLGEQFISVRESMSQRLQRMQAHVDLLLQA
;
A
#
# COMPACT_ATOMS: atom_id res chain seq x y z
N ARG A 1 -8.44 22.87 9.55
CA ARG A 1 -9.77 23.17 10.14
C ARG A 1 -10.83 22.40 9.35
N VAL A 2 -11.96 22.06 9.99
CA VAL A 2 -13.06 21.31 9.34
C VAL A 2 -13.63 22.10 8.15
N GLU A 3 -13.71 23.43 8.27
CA GLU A 3 -14.20 24.30 7.21
C GLU A 3 -13.38 24.17 5.91
N SER A 4 -12.04 24.20 6.03
CA SER A 4 -11.15 24.02 4.86
C SER A 4 -11.28 22.62 4.26
N LEU A 5 -11.43 21.60 5.11
CA LEU A 5 -11.60 20.23 4.69
C LEU A 5 -12.92 20.02 3.94
N ALA A 6 -14.04 20.49 4.51
CA ALA A 6 -15.36 20.42 3.88
C ALA A 6 -15.37 21.15 2.53
N LYS A 7 -14.77 22.34 2.47
CA LYS A 7 -14.61 23.12 1.22
C LYS A 7 -13.84 22.33 0.16
N ASN A 8 -12.72 21.72 0.52
CA ASN A 8 -11.89 20.94 -0.41
C ASN A 8 -12.62 19.65 -0.90
N LEU A 9 -13.45 19.07 -0.06
CA LEU A 9 -14.29 17.91 -0.41
C LEU A 9 -15.58 18.30 -1.17
N GLY A 10 -15.86 19.58 -1.37
CA GLY A 10 -17.07 20.05 -2.04
C GLY A 10 -18.36 19.80 -1.25
N VAL A 11 -18.26 19.64 0.09
CA VAL A 11 -19.40 19.40 0.98
C VAL A 11 -19.62 20.55 1.96
N THR A 12 -20.84 20.64 2.53
CA THR A 12 -21.11 21.60 3.57
C THR A 12 -20.52 21.16 4.92
N LYS A 13 -20.27 22.12 5.82
CA LYS A 13 -19.87 21.84 7.20
C LYS A 13 -20.91 20.97 7.91
N GLY A 14 -22.19 21.20 7.66
CA GLY A 14 -23.30 20.39 8.21
C GLY A 14 -23.23 18.94 7.73
N SER A 15 -22.99 18.71 6.42
CA SER A 15 -22.81 17.37 5.87
C SER A 15 -21.61 16.65 6.48
N PHE A 16 -20.50 17.38 6.72
CA PHE A 16 -19.33 16.79 7.39
C PHE A 16 -19.69 16.29 8.80
N TYR A 17 -20.35 17.12 9.63
CA TYR A 17 -20.71 16.75 11.00
C TYR A 17 -21.88 15.76 11.11
N TRP A 18 -22.59 15.54 10.01
CA TRP A 18 -23.57 14.45 9.95
C TRP A 18 -22.89 13.07 9.88
N HIS A 19 -21.71 12.99 9.23
CA HIS A 19 -20.95 11.75 9.08
C HIS A 19 -19.88 11.55 10.17
N PHE A 20 -19.23 12.64 10.61
CA PHE A 20 -18.08 12.59 11.51
C PHE A 20 -18.32 13.51 12.70
N LYS A 21 -18.19 12.97 13.91
CA LYS A 21 -18.32 13.74 15.15
C LYS A 21 -17.35 14.93 15.19
N ASP A 22 -16.12 14.67 14.76
CA ASP A 22 -15.04 15.67 14.75
C ASP A 22 -13.99 15.32 13.69
N ARG A 23 -12.97 16.19 13.59
CA ARG A 23 -11.85 16.00 12.67
C ARG A 23 -11.02 14.75 13.00
N GLU A 24 -10.90 14.40 14.26
CA GLU A 24 -10.09 13.27 14.71
C GLU A 24 -10.73 11.95 14.28
N GLN A 25 -12.04 11.82 14.44
CA GLN A 25 -12.78 10.66 13.92
C GLN A 25 -12.62 10.53 12.40
N PHE A 26 -12.78 11.64 11.65
CA PHE A 26 -12.56 11.62 10.20
C PHE A 26 -11.16 11.11 9.82
N LEU A 27 -10.11 11.58 10.52
CA LEU A 27 -8.74 11.15 10.25
C LEU A 27 -8.51 9.67 10.58
N ASP A 28 -9.13 9.18 11.64
CA ASP A 28 -9.03 7.77 12.02
C ASP A 28 -9.75 6.88 11.00
N GLU A 29 -10.93 7.28 10.53
CA GLU A 29 -11.65 6.55 9.49
C GLU A 29 -10.94 6.59 8.13
N LEU A 30 -10.33 7.73 7.78
CA LEU A 30 -9.48 7.83 6.59
C LEU A 30 -8.28 6.87 6.65
N LEU A 31 -7.65 6.75 7.81
CA LEU A 31 -6.53 5.82 8.02
C LEU A 31 -6.98 4.36 7.92
N ASN A 32 -8.14 4.03 8.50
CA ASN A 32 -8.72 2.70 8.38
C ASN A 32 -9.12 2.36 6.94
N PHE A 33 -9.74 3.31 6.23
CA PHE A 33 -10.08 3.15 4.81
C PHE A 33 -8.83 2.91 3.96
N TRP A 34 -7.76 3.69 4.16
CA TRP A 34 -6.49 3.47 3.47
C TRP A 34 -5.91 2.08 3.76
N ALA A 35 -5.92 1.65 5.02
CA ALA A 35 -5.42 0.33 5.42
C ALA A 35 -6.22 -0.80 4.75
N GLU A 36 -7.54 -0.68 4.71
CA GLU A 36 -8.43 -1.64 4.06
C GLU A 36 -8.18 -1.70 2.56
N GLN A 37 -8.29 -0.57 1.86
CA GLN A 37 -8.20 -0.52 0.39
C GLN A 37 -6.82 -0.89 -0.14
N SER A 38 -5.76 -0.50 0.52
CA SER A 38 -4.39 -0.71 0.04
C SER A 38 -3.70 -1.94 0.62
N THR A 39 -4.34 -2.69 1.51
CA THR A 39 -3.72 -3.85 2.18
C THR A 39 -4.68 -5.04 2.28
N GLN A 40 -5.80 -4.92 2.99
CA GLN A 40 -6.67 -6.07 3.25
C GLN A 40 -7.32 -6.63 1.99
N THR A 41 -7.79 -5.76 1.09
CA THR A 41 -8.36 -6.17 -0.21
C THR A 41 -7.35 -6.95 -1.06
N VAL A 42 -6.07 -6.58 -1.01
CA VAL A 42 -5.00 -7.29 -1.73
C VAL A 42 -4.74 -8.66 -1.08
N ILE A 43 -4.58 -8.69 0.24
CA ILE A 43 -4.28 -9.93 0.97
C ILE A 43 -5.41 -10.95 0.81
N ALA A 44 -6.66 -10.50 0.88
CA ALA A 44 -7.86 -11.33 0.84
C ALA A 44 -8.37 -11.65 -0.57
N ASN A 45 -7.69 -11.17 -1.63
CA ASN A 45 -8.16 -11.38 -3.00
C ASN A 45 -8.13 -12.87 -3.39
N PRO A 46 -9.29 -13.52 -3.61
CA PRO A 46 -9.36 -14.95 -3.91
C PRO A 46 -8.98 -15.28 -5.36
N ASN A 47 -8.83 -14.28 -6.21
CA ASN A 47 -8.58 -14.45 -7.65
C ASN A 47 -7.10 -14.60 -8.00
N TYR A 48 -6.20 -14.52 -7.02
CA TYR A 48 -4.79 -14.75 -7.28
C TYR A 48 -4.50 -16.21 -7.68
N PRO A 49 -3.54 -16.43 -8.61
CA PRO A 49 -3.11 -17.76 -9.01
C PRO A 49 -2.71 -18.63 -7.81
N THR A 50 -2.94 -19.93 -7.94
CA THR A 50 -2.49 -20.95 -6.96
C THR A 50 -0.99 -21.21 -7.07
N ASP A 51 -0.41 -21.08 -8.27
CA ASP A 51 1.04 -21.10 -8.45
C ASP A 51 1.70 -19.92 -7.74
N SER A 52 2.66 -20.21 -6.87
CA SER A 52 3.25 -19.22 -5.96
C SER A 52 4.03 -18.12 -6.69
N LYS A 53 4.78 -18.47 -7.74
CA LYS A 53 5.54 -17.46 -8.52
C LYS A 53 4.60 -16.58 -9.36
N ALA A 54 3.59 -17.20 -9.97
CA ALA A 54 2.54 -16.45 -10.68
C ALA A 54 1.75 -15.54 -9.72
N ARG A 55 1.51 -15.99 -8.48
CA ARG A 55 0.86 -15.16 -7.45
C ARG A 55 1.69 -13.94 -7.07
N VAL A 56 3.01 -14.08 -6.90
CA VAL A 56 3.90 -12.92 -6.67
C VAL A 56 3.76 -11.89 -7.79
N ARG A 57 3.77 -12.33 -9.06
CA ARG A 57 3.60 -11.44 -10.23
C ARG A 57 2.24 -10.76 -10.22
N ALA A 58 1.17 -11.50 -9.98
CA ALA A 58 -0.19 -10.96 -9.97
C ALA A 58 -0.38 -9.91 -8.87
N VAL A 59 0.14 -10.15 -7.67
CA VAL A 59 0.12 -9.17 -6.56
C VAL A 59 0.89 -7.90 -6.95
N ALA A 60 2.07 -8.05 -7.55
CA ALA A 60 2.87 -6.91 -7.98
C ALA A 60 2.20 -6.10 -9.10
N ASP A 61 1.54 -6.77 -10.04
CA ASP A 61 0.73 -6.11 -11.08
C ASP A 61 -0.42 -5.31 -10.49
N ASP A 62 -1.16 -5.88 -9.53
CA ASP A 62 -2.27 -5.19 -8.86
C ASP A 62 -1.80 -3.96 -8.08
N ILE A 63 -0.65 -4.03 -7.42
CA ILE A 63 -0.06 -2.88 -6.73
C ILE A 63 0.12 -1.69 -7.69
N VAL A 64 0.57 -1.95 -8.91
CA VAL A 64 0.76 -0.90 -9.93
C VAL A 64 -0.57 -0.49 -10.56
N ARG A 65 -1.42 -1.44 -11.02
CA ARG A 65 -2.67 -1.16 -11.72
C ARG A 65 -3.66 -0.39 -10.87
N LEU A 66 -3.75 -0.73 -9.58
CA LEU A 66 -4.64 -0.10 -8.62
C LEU A 66 -3.99 1.12 -7.93
N ASP A 67 -2.74 1.43 -8.28
CA ASP A 67 -1.95 2.54 -7.73
C ASP A 67 -1.96 2.57 -6.19
N LEU A 68 -1.79 1.39 -5.59
CA LEU A 68 -2.01 1.17 -4.15
C LEU A 68 -1.05 1.97 -3.25
N GLY A 69 0.12 2.35 -3.78
CA GLY A 69 1.11 3.18 -3.07
C GLY A 69 0.79 4.67 -3.05
N LYS A 70 -0.12 5.16 -3.91
CA LYS A 70 -0.36 6.59 -4.14
C LYS A 70 -0.66 7.40 -2.89
N MET A 71 -1.40 6.83 -1.95
CA MET A 71 -1.77 7.51 -0.71
C MET A 71 -0.69 7.43 0.38
N ASP A 72 0.26 6.52 0.27
CA ASP A 72 1.29 6.28 1.30
C ASP A 72 2.08 7.53 1.69
N PRO A 73 2.62 8.36 0.76
CA PRO A 73 3.34 9.58 1.14
C PRO A 73 2.48 10.55 1.94
N HIS A 74 1.22 10.71 1.55
CA HIS A 74 0.28 11.60 2.23
C HIS A 74 -0.06 11.10 3.64
N ILE A 75 -0.40 9.83 3.76
CA ILE A 75 -0.68 9.19 5.07
C ILE A 75 0.53 9.33 5.99
N ARG A 76 1.73 9.00 5.54
CA ARG A 76 2.96 9.07 6.33
C ARG A 76 3.30 10.49 6.74
N SER A 77 3.11 11.46 5.86
CA SER A 77 3.41 12.87 6.12
C SER A 77 2.61 13.43 7.30
N TRP A 78 1.30 13.17 7.38
CA TRP A 78 0.50 13.71 8.47
C TRP A 78 0.45 12.84 9.71
N THR A 79 0.73 11.53 9.60
CA THR A 79 0.76 10.63 10.76
C THR A 79 2.07 10.66 11.53
N GLN A 80 3.18 11.09 10.92
CA GLN A 80 4.51 11.09 11.57
C GLN A 80 4.58 11.88 12.88
N TYR A 81 3.73 12.90 13.03
CA TYR A 81 3.67 13.73 14.24
C TYR A 81 2.61 13.26 15.26
N ASP A 82 1.86 12.21 14.95
CA ASP A 82 0.87 11.60 15.83
C ASP A 82 1.31 10.17 16.19
N LYS A 83 1.83 9.98 17.40
CA LYS A 83 2.36 8.69 17.84
C LYS A 83 1.34 7.55 17.77
N ARG A 84 0.04 7.83 17.98
CA ARG A 84 -1.02 6.82 17.91
C ARG A 84 -1.22 6.36 16.46
N ARG A 85 -1.33 7.30 15.53
CA ARG A 85 -1.54 7.01 14.11
C ARG A 85 -0.28 6.45 13.46
N ALA A 86 0.91 6.91 13.84
CA ALA A 86 2.18 6.33 13.38
C ALA A 86 2.30 4.84 13.74
N ARG A 87 1.79 4.42 14.91
CA ARG A 87 1.74 2.99 15.28
C ARG A 87 0.81 2.18 14.37
N VAL A 88 -0.30 2.77 13.90
CA VAL A 88 -1.20 2.10 12.94
C VAL A 88 -0.47 1.90 11.61
N VAL A 89 0.20 2.94 11.10
CA VAL A 89 1.01 2.83 9.87
C VAL A 89 2.08 1.75 10.01
N ALA A 90 2.83 1.74 11.12
CA ALA A 90 3.86 0.73 11.37
C ALA A 90 3.28 -0.70 11.43
N LYS A 91 2.07 -0.88 11.98
CA LYS A 91 1.36 -2.16 11.97
C LYS A 91 1.01 -2.59 10.55
N ILE A 92 0.53 -1.68 9.72
CA ILE A 92 0.20 -1.96 8.31
C ILE A 92 1.48 -2.31 7.53
N ASP A 93 2.59 -1.59 7.75
CA ASP A 93 3.87 -1.92 7.13
C ASP A 93 4.30 -3.35 7.47
N LYS A 94 4.17 -3.74 8.75
CA LYS A 94 4.47 -5.10 9.20
C LYS A 94 3.60 -6.14 8.47
N VAL A 95 2.30 -5.92 8.40
CA VAL A 95 1.35 -6.83 7.72
C VAL A 95 1.68 -6.99 6.24
N ARG A 96 1.94 -5.88 5.54
CA ARG A 96 2.33 -5.91 4.12
C ARG A 96 3.65 -6.65 3.91
N PHE A 97 4.62 -6.39 4.77
CA PHE A 97 5.92 -7.04 4.71
C PHE A 97 5.81 -8.55 4.95
N GLU A 98 5.08 -8.98 5.99
CA GLU A 98 4.84 -10.39 6.30
C GLU A 98 4.12 -11.10 5.14
N PHE A 99 3.10 -10.47 4.57
CA PHE A 99 2.40 -11.00 3.40
C PHE A 99 3.34 -11.22 2.20
N LEU A 100 4.16 -10.24 1.84
CA LEU A 100 5.13 -10.39 0.75
C LEU A 100 6.18 -11.46 1.05
N ARG A 101 6.69 -11.52 2.28
CA ARG A 101 7.62 -12.57 2.71
C ARG A 101 7.00 -13.96 2.53
N ASP A 102 5.76 -14.15 2.95
CA ASP A 102 5.07 -15.42 2.88
C ASP A 102 4.83 -15.84 1.42
N LEU A 103 4.61 -14.91 0.50
CA LEU A 103 4.57 -15.18 -0.94
C LEU A 103 5.89 -15.76 -1.46
N PHE A 104 7.04 -15.17 -1.07
CA PHE A 104 8.34 -15.67 -1.48
C PHE A 104 8.72 -16.98 -0.79
N LEU A 105 8.31 -17.19 0.46
CA LEU A 105 8.43 -18.49 1.13
C LEU A 105 7.67 -19.59 0.38
N ALA A 106 6.41 -19.31 0.00
CA ALA A 106 5.60 -20.24 -0.79
C ALA A 106 6.20 -20.48 -2.18
N ALA A 107 6.92 -19.53 -2.75
CA ALA A 107 7.65 -19.68 -4.02
C ALA A 107 8.95 -20.49 -3.90
N GLY A 108 9.30 -20.99 -2.70
CA GLY A 108 10.41 -21.92 -2.47
C GLY A 108 11.73 -21.27 -2.06
N PHE A 109 11.74 -19.97 -1.72
CA PHE A 109 12.95 -19.31 -1.23
C PHE A 109 13.18 -19.61 0.27
N SER A 110 14.44 -19.54 0.70
CA SER A 110 14.78 -19.65 2.13
C SER A 110 14.18 -18.49 2.95
N ILE A 111 14.11 -18.64 4.26
CA ILE A 111 13.60 -17.59 5.17
C ILE A 111 14.35 -16.26 4.94
N ILE A 112 15.68 -16.28 4.93
CA ILE A 112 16.52 -15.10 4.70
C ILE A 112 16.30 -14.55 3.28
N GLY A 113 16.25 -15.43 2.29
CA GLY A 113 16.01 -15.05 0.89
C GLY A 113 14.64 -14.41 0.69
N SER A 114 13.61 -14.89 1.37
CA SER A 114 12.25 -14.35 1.33
C SER A 114 12.17 -12.99 2.01
N ASP A 115 12.82 -12.81 3.16
CA ASP A 115 12.91 -11.53 3.84
C ASP A 115 13.56 -10.46 2.97
N LEU A 116 14.70 -10.77 2.34
CA LEU A 116 15.42 -9.82 1.48
C LEU A 116 14.57 -9.42 0.26
N ARG A 117 13.91 -10.39 -0.38
CA ARG A 117 13.04 -10.15 -1.56
C ARG A 117 11.81 -9.33 -1.19
N ALA A 118 11.16 -9.64 -0.08
CA ALA A 118 10.03 -8.89 0.41
C ALA A 118 10.42 -7.43 0.75
N GLN A 119 11.56 -7.23 1.41
CA GLN A 119 12.11 -5.90 1.70
C GLN A 119 12.44 -5.12 0.43
N SER A 120 13.04 -5.79 -0.56
CA SER A 120 13.36 -5.17 -1.84
C SER A 120 12.10 -4.71 -2.57
N LEU A 121 11.12 -5.59 -2.73
CA LEU A 121 9.87 -5.27 -3.40
C LEU A 121 9.09 -4.17 -2.67
N TYR A 122 8.98 -4.26 -1.35
CA TYR A 122 8.22 -3.29 -0.57
C TYR A 122 8.85 -1.89 -0.63
N ARG A 123 10.18 -1.80 -0.50
CA ARG A 123 10.90 -0.52 -0.61
C ARG A 123 10.85 0.04 -2.04
N TYR A 124 10.87 -0.82 -3.06
CA TYR A 124 10.68 -0.39 -4.43
C TYR A 124 9.31 0.28 -4.63
N VAL A 125 8.23 -0.39 -4.20
CA VAL A 125 6.86 0.16 -4.27
C VAL A 125 6.74 1.50 -3.56
N LEU A 126 7.27 1.62 -2.34
CA LEU A 126 7.23 2.89 -1.61
C LEU A 126 8.12 3.95 -2.25
N GLY A 127 9.32 3.57 -2.70
CA GLY A 127 10.29 4.48 -3.32
C GLY A 127 9.75 5.12 -4.60
N GLU A 128 9.01 4.38 -5.42
CA GLU A 128 8.38 4.92 -6.64
C GLU A 128 7.48 6.13 -6.37
N GLN A 129 6.85 6.19 -5.18
CA GLN A 129 5.96 7.29 -4.82
C GLN A 129 6.70 8.60 -4.49
N PHE A 130 8.01 8.53 -4.28
CA PHE A 130 8.86 9.68 -3.96
C PHE A 130 9.76 10.12 -5.12
N ILE A 131 9.82 9.31 -6.18
CA ILE A 131 10.65 9.60 -7.35
C ILE A 131 9.79 10.26 -8.42
N SER A 132 10.13 11.51 -8.78
CA SER A 132 9.38 12.31 -9.76
C SER A 132 9.70 11.93 -11.22
N VAL A 133 9.65 10.64 -11.56
CA VAL A 133 9.79 10.16 -12.94
C VAL A 133 8.39 9.99 -13.54
N ARG A 134 8.11 10.72 -14.61
CA ARG A 134 6.84 10.58 -15.33
C ARG A 134 6.88 9.35 -16.24
N GLU A 135 6.07 8.37 -15.92
CA GLU A 135 5.94 7.15 -16.71
C GLU A 135 4.48 6.82 -16.96
N SER A 136 4.24 6.20 -18.11
CA SER A 136 2.93 5.62 -18.40
C SER A 136 2.67 4.38 -17.53
N MET A 137 1.41 4.02 -17.36
CA MET A 137 1.01 2.78 -16.69
C MET A 137 1.72 1.55 -17.29
N SER A 138 1.85 1.51 -18.61
CA SER A 138 2.53 0.41 -19.30
C SER A 138 4.01 0.31 -18.94
N GLN A 139 4.72 1.45 -18.86
CA GLN A 139 6.14 1.48 -18.45
C GLN A 139 6.32 1.06 -16.98
N ARG A 140 5.45 1.55 -16.10
CA ARG A 140 5.45 1.15 -14.68
C ARG A 140 5.24 -0.36 -14.51
N LEU A 141 4.27 -0.94 -15.23
CA LEU A 141 4.02 -2.38 -15.23
C LEU A 141 5.22 -3.17 -15.76
N GLN A 142 5.79 -2.76 -16.88
CA GLN A 142 6.95 -3.43 -17.47
C GLN A 142 8.14 -3.45 -16.50
N ARG A 143 8.39 -2.32 -15.82
CA ARG A 143 9.48 -2.25 -14.82
C ARG A 143 9.18 -3.09 -13.59
N MET A 144 7.94 -3.07 -13.10
CA MET A 144 7.56 -3.90 -11.97
C MET A 144 7.73 -5.38 -12.30
N GLN A 145 7.30 -5.81 -13.50
CA GLN A 145 7.47 -7.20 -13.94
C GLN A 145 8.94 -7.59 -14.05
N ALA A 146 9.78 -6.74 -14.66
CA ALA A 146 11.20 -6.97 -14.72
C ALA A 146 11.86 -7.04 -13.32
N HIS A 147 11.45 -6.17 -12.40
CA HIS A 147 11.92 -6.20 -11.02
C HIS A 147 11.51 -7.50 -10.30
N VAL A 148 10.25 -7.91 -10.42
CA VAL A 148 9.77 -9.17 -9.84
C VAL A 148 10.49 -10.38 -10.47
N ASP A 149 10.74 -10.38 -11.77
CA ASP A 149 11.47 -11.45 -12.42
C ASP A 149 12.91 -11.58 -11.88
N LEU A 150 13.59 -10.47 -11.60
CA LEU A 150 14.89 -10.50 -10.88
C LEU A 150 14.75 -11.12 -9.48
N LEU A 151 13.70 -10.75 -8.74
CA LEU A 151 13.45 -11.29 -7.39
C LEU A 151 13.05 -12.78 -7.41
N LEU A 152 12.54 -13.29 -8.51
CA LEU A 152 12.14 -14.70 -8.66
C LEU A 152 13.25 -15.62 -9.22
N GLN A 153 14.42 -15.06 -9.54
CA GLN A 153 15.60 -15.83 -9.87
C GLN A 153 16.17 -16.52 -8.62
N ALA A 154 16.68 -17.74 -8.83
CA ALA A 154 17.28 -18.54 -7.76
C ALA A 154 18.65 -17.99 -7.34
#